data_95a529c72482e980a09563503d7ad4e2
#
_entry.id   95a529c72482e980a09563503d7ad4e2
#
_cell.length_a   1.000
_cell.length_b   1.000
_cell.length_c   1.000
_cell.angle_alpha   90.00
_cell.angle_beta   90.00
_cell.angle_gamma   90.00
#
_symmetry.space_group_name_H-M   'P 1'
#
loop_
_entity.id
_entity.type
_entity.pdbx_description
1 polymer ?
#
loop_
_entity_poly.entity_id
_entity_poly.type
_entity_poly.pdbx_seq_one_letter_code
_entity_poly.pdbx_strand_id
1 'polypeptide(L)'
;MIHSDMAMPNNLKIDEEKYKSILKYIKLNVTDKYDFPQEIVQIDGITIATLGNFSASTGKPKSKKTFNVSAMVAAALINGTVLNYRACLPSGKRKIFYFDTEQSRYHCRNVHERILKLAGLPTNTDTENITFVGLREYTPSLRISLIDYALRKSAGYG
;
A
#
# COMPACT_ATOMS: atom_id res chain seq x y z
N MET A 1 28.33 30.95 25.10
CA MET A 1 29.28 29.83 25.26
C MET A 1 28.54 28.69 25.95
N ILE A 2 27.97 27.80 25.21
CA ILE A 2 27.41 26.55 25.75
C ILE A 2 27.91 25.46 24.79
N HIS A 3 29.05 24.86 25.17
CA HIS A 3 29.47 23.58 24.60
C HIS A 3 28.67 22.51 25.31
N SER A 4 27.78 21.81 24.61
CA SER A 4 27.27 20.53 25.03
C SER A 4 28.02 19.45 24.27
N ASP A 5 29.02 18.87 24.90
CA ASP A 5 29.63 17.62 24.53
C ASP A 5 28.54 16.51 24.58
N MET A 6 27.91 16.23 23.47
CA MET A 6 27.20 14.96 23.31
C MET A 6 28.24 13.88 23.03
N ALA A 7 28.78 13.31 24.11
CA ALA A 7 29.58 12.10 24.03
C ALA A 7 28.73 10.97 23.45
N MET A 8 29.07 10.51 22.27
CA MET A 8 28.53 9.27 21.70
C MET A 8 28.84 8.11 22.65
N PRO A 9 27.90 7.18 22.89
CA PRO A 9 28.19 6.03 23.73
C PRO A 9 29.28 5.16 23.11
N ASN A 10 30.46 5.20 23.72
CA ASN A 10 31.60 4.36 23.42
C ASN A 10 31.29 2.90 23.80
N ASN A 11 30.74 2.06 22.89
CA ASN A 11 30.82 0.58 22.94
C ASN A 11 29.99 -0.13 21.86
N LEU A 12 29.80 0.47 20.68
CA LEU A 12 29.47 -0.31 19.51
C LEU A 12 30.80 -0.76 18.88
N LYS A 13 31.21 -2.02 19.12
CA LYS A 13 32.22 -2.65 18.28
C LYS A 13 31.70 -2.64 16.86
N ILE A 14 32.16 -1.66 16.08
CA ILE A 14 31.79 -1.52 14.68
C ILE A 14 32.47 -2.70 13.97
N ASP A 15 31.68 -3.60 13.45
CA ASP A 15 32.12 -4.64 12.52
C ASP A 15 32.41 -3.95 11.18
N GLU A 16 33.65 -3.43 11.06
CA GLU A 16 34.07 -2.64 9.89
C GLU A 16 33.91 -3.38 8.57
N GLU A 17 34.19 -4.67 8.52
CA GLU A 17 34.05 -5.47 7.31
C GLU A 17 32.58 -5.62 6.89
N LYS A 18 31.73 -5.85 7.86
CA LYS A 18 30.28 -5.88 7.62
C LYS A 18 29.76 -4.54 7.11
N TYR A 19 30.15 -3.43 7.73
CA TYR A 19 29.71 -2.11 7.29
C TYR A 19 30.30 -1.71 5.94
N LYS A 20 31.57 -2.05 5.63
CA LYS A 20 32.14 -1.86 4.30
C LYS A 20 31.38 -2.63 3.22
N SER A 21 31.00 -3.90 3.48
CA SER A 21 30.22 -4.69 2.53
C SER A 21 28.83 -4.10 2.30
N ILE A 22 28.15 -3.66 3.36
CA ILE A 22 26.83 -2.99 3.28
C ILE A 22 26.95 -1.70 2.50
N LEU A 23 27.93 -0.84 2.83
CA LEU A 23 28.14 0.43 2.13
C LEU A 23 28.44 0.23 0.65
N LYS A 24 29.22 -0.77 0.28
CA LYS A 24 29.46 -1.12 -1.11
C LYS A 24 28.18 -1.48 -1.85
N TYR A 25 27.27 -2.19 -1.20
CA TYR A 25 25.98 -2.60 -1.78
C TYR A 25 24.98 -1.45 -1.89
N ILE A 26 24.88 -0.58 -0.87
CA ILE A 26 23.89 0.50 -0.82
C ILE A 26 24.35 1.81 -1.48
N LYS A 27 25.65 1.92 -1.83
CA LYS A 27 26.17 3.10 -2.52
C LYS A 27 25.62 3.15 -3.94
N LEU A 28 24.96 4.26 -4.26
CA LEU A 28 24.39 4.52 -5.58
C LEU A 28 25.33 5.40 -6.39
N ASN A 29 25.60 5.02 -7.64
CA ASN A 29 26.34 5.84 -8.57
C ASN A 29 25.43 6.27 -9.73
N VAL A 30 25.66 7.45 -10.28
CA VAL A 30 24.87 7.97 -11.42
C VAL A 30 25.00 7.08 -12.66
N THR A 31 26.09 6.33 -12.75
CA THR A 31 26.38 5.40 -13.86
C THR A 31 25.72 4.03 -13.70
N ASP A 32 25.15 3.74 -12.52
CA ASP A 32 24.48 2.46 -12.28
C ASP A 32 23.17 2.42 -13.10
N LYS A 33 22.88 1.25 -13.66
CA LYS A 33 21.64 1.02 -14.39
C LYS A 33 20.66 0.28 -13.49
N TYR A 34 19.47 0.84 -13.37
CA TYR A 34 18.36 0.24 -12.62
C TYR A 34 17.18 0.05 -13.56
N ASP A 35 16.51 -1.08 -13.43
CA ASP A 35 15.25 -1.30 -14.13
C ASP A 35 14.16 -0.38 -13.57
N PHE A 36 13.33 0.16 -14.44
CA PHE A 36 12.18 0.95 -14.01
C PHE A 36 11.19 0.05 -13.26
N PRO A 37 10.70 0.47 -12.07
CA PRO A 37 9.73 -0.33 -11.32
C PRO A 37 8.47 -0.57 -12.15
N GLN A 38 7.95 -1.80 -12.12
CA GLN A 38 6.74 -2.14 -12.86
C GLN A 38 5.58 -1.23 -12.45
N GLU A 39 4.97 -0.57 -13.42
CA GLU A 39 3.78 0.24 -13.24
C GLU A 39 2.58 -0.65 -12.94
N ILE A 40 1.83 -0.33 -11.87
CA ILE A 40 0.68 -1.11 -11.45
C ILE A 40 -0.64 -0.35 -11.52
N VAL A 41 -0.63 0.98 -11.37
CA VAL A 41 -1.82 1.82 -11.53
C VAL A 41 -1.48 3.12 -12.25
N GLN A 42 -2.31 3.46 -13.20
CA GLN A 42 -2.27 4.73 -13.96
C GLN A 42 -3.61 5.47 -13.83
N ILE A 43 -3.58 6.79 -13.96
CA ILE A 43 -4.74 7.67 -14.15
C ILE A 43 -4.50 8.54 -15.38
N ASP A 44 -5.40 8.50 -16.35
CA ASP A 44 -5.25 9.21 -17.64
C ASP A 44 -3.88 8.98 -18.31
N GLY A 45 -3.34 7.75 -18.21
CA GLY A 45 -2.03 7.38 -18.75
C GLY A 45 -0.82 7.78 -17.89
N ILE A 46 -1.03 8.48 -16.78
CA ILE A 46 0.03 8.88 -15.84
C ILE A 46 0.16 7.85 -14.74
N THR A 47 1.34 7.31 -14.53
CA THR A 47 1.62 6.33 -13.46
C THR A 47 1.54 6.98 -12.09
N ILE A 48 0.67 6.44 -11.24
CA ILE A 48 0.47 6.88 -9.86
C ILE A 48 0.90 5.84 -8.83
N ALA A 49 1.13 4.60 -9.24
CA ALA A 49 1.65 3.54 -8.37
C ALA A 49 2.52 2.57 -9.15
N THR A 50 3.64 2.18 -8.55
CA THR A 50 4.57 1.17 -9.05
C THR A 50 4.76 0.08 -8.01
N LEU A 51 5.20 -1.10 -8.46
CA LEU A 51 5.45 -2.24 -7.56
C LEU A 51 6.57 -1.92 -6.56
N GLY A 52 6.33 -2.23 -5.29
CA GLY A 52 7.29 -1.98 -4.21
C GLY A 52 7.31 -0.56 -3.66
N ASN A 53 6.48 0.34 -4.18
CA ASN A 53 6.35 1.71 -3.70
C ASN A 53 4.99 1.96 -3.03
N PHE A 54 4.86 3.10 -2.38
CA PHE A 54 3.60 3.58 -1.82
C PHE A 54 3.19 4.91 -2.43
N SER A 55 1.89 5.19 -2.43
CA SER A 55 1.32 6.45 -2.87
C SER A 55 0.38 6.99 -1.80
N ALA A 56 0.28 8.32 -1.68
CA ALA A 56 -0.63 8.97 -0.76
C ALA A 56 -1.59 9.89 -1.52
N SER A 57 -2.89 9.77 -1.22
CA SER A 57 -3.92 10.67 -1.74
C SER A 57 -4.40 11.60 -0.63
N THR A 58 -4.24 12.90 -0.84
CA THR A 58 -4.67 13.93 0.11
C THR A 58 -5.75 14.81 -0.50
N GLY A 59 -6.46 15.54 0.32
CA GLY A 59 -7.48 16.50 -0.13
C GLY A 59 -8.39 16.96 0.99
N LYS A 60 -9.07 18.07 0.76
CA LYS A 60 -10.04 18.65 1.69
C LYS A 60 -11.19 17.68 2.00
N PRO A 61 -11.90 17.82 3.13
CA PRO A 61 -13.14 17.08 3.37
C PRO A 61 -14.11 17.24 2.18
N LYS A 62 -14.87 16.17 1.86
CA LYS A 62 -15.82 16.11 0.74
C LYS A 62 -15.19 16.20 -0.68
N SER A 63 -13.88 16.09 -0.85
CA SER A 63 -13.20 16.09 -2.16
C SER A 63 -13.34 14.78 -2.95
N LYS A 64 -14.32 13.93 -2.61
CA LYS A 64 -14.58 12.63 -3.27
C LYS A 64 -13.41 11.62 -3.22
N LYS A 65 -12.47 11.75 -2.25
CA LYS A 65 -11.33 10.83 -2.10
C LYS A 65 -11.75 9.36 -2.08
N THR A 66 -12.74 9.01 -1.27
CA THR A 66 -13.23 7.63 -1.16
C THR A 66 -13.79 7.10 -2.50
N PHE A 67 -14.39 7.97 -3.32
CA PHE A 67 -14.87 7.57 -4.65
C PHE A 67 -13.68 7.28 -5.59
N ASN A 68 -12.68 8.14 -5.61
CA ASN A 68 -11.47 7.95 -6.43
C ASN A 68 -10.71 6.67 -6.01
N VAL A 69 -10.56 6.44 -4.71
CA VAL A 69 -9.98 5.18 -4.20
C VAL A 69 -10.83 3.97 -4.61
N SER A 70 -12.17 4.08 -4.56
CA SER A 70 -13.06 2.99 -5.01
C SER A 70 -12.87 2.65 -6.49
N ALA A 71 -12.72 3.67 -7.36
CA ALA A 71 -12.48 3.47 -8.79
C ALA A 71 -11.11 2.84 -9.08
N MET A 72 -10.07 3.31 -8.39
CA MET A 72 -8.73 2.73 -8.47
C MET A 72 -8.72 1.25 -8.03
N VAL A 73 -9.35 0.93 -6.89
CA VAL A 73 -9.45 -0.44 -6.38
C VAL A 73 -10.29 -1.32 -7.32
N ALA A 74 -11.35 -0.79 -7.90
CA ALA A 74 -12.15 -1.51 -8.89
C ALA A 74 -11.32 -1.85 -10.15
N ALA A 75 -10.51 -0.90 -10.65
CA ALA A 75 -9.60 -1.16 -11.77
C ALA A 75 -8.57 -2.26 -11.41
N ALA A 76 -8.01 -2.21 -10.20
CA ALA A 76 -7.09 -3.22 -9.71
C ALA A 76 -7.75 -4.60 -9.58
N LEU A 77 -9.00 -4.65 -9.12
CA LEU A 77 -9.77 -5.89 -8.92
C LEU A 77 -10.02 -6.64 -10.23
N ILE A 78 -10.35 -5.92 -11.32
CA ILE A 78 -10.52 -6.53 -12.66
C ILE A 78 -9.21 -6.59 -13.45
N ASN A 79 -8.11 -6.03 -12.91
CA ASN A 79 -6.82 -5.86 -13.58
C ASN A 79 -6.98 -5.22 -14.97
N GLY A 80 -7.71 -4.12 -15.03
CA GLY A 80 -8.14 -3.46 -16.26
C GLY A 80 -8.43 -1.99 -16.06
N THR A 81 -9.37 -1.45 -16.83
CA THR A 81 -9.71 -0.03 -16.81
C THR A 81 -11.11 0.19 -16.22
N VAL A 82 -11.19 1.11 -15.24
CA VAL A 82 -12.43 1.60 -14.64
C VAL A 82 -12.38 3.11 -14.60
N LEU A 83 -13.32 3.77 -15.28
CA LEU A 83 -13.27 5.21 -15.50
C LEU A 83 -11.92 5.60 -16.14
N ASN A 84 -11.19 6.52 -15.51
CA ASN A 84 -9.86 6.94 -15.94
C ASN A 84 -8.70 6.22 -15.25
N TYR A 85 -8.97 5.22 -14.41
CA TYR A 85 -7.96 4.38 -13.77
C TYR A 85 -7.70 3.12 -14.57
N ARG A 86 -6.44 2.83 -14.81
CA ARG A 86 -5.97 1.57 -15.40
C ARG A 86 -5.05 0.86 -14.44
N ALA A 87 -5.30 -0.43 -14.19
CA ALA A 87 -4.42 -1.27 -13.38
C ALA A 87 -3.83 -2.40 -14.21
N CYS A 88 -2.56 -2.74 -13.92
CA CYS A 88 -1.82 -3.85 -14.52
C CYS A 88 -1.01 -4.55 -13.44
N LEU A 89 -1.68 -5.38 -12.63
CA LEU A 89 -1.07 -6.13 -11.55
C LEU A 89 -0.38 -7.38 -12.08
N PRO A 90 0.83 -7.72 -11.58
CA PRO A 90 1.55 -8.93 -11.97
C PRO A 90 0.74 -10.20 -11.67
N SER A 91 0.98 -11.24 -12.45
CA SER A 91 0.47 -12.58 -12.15
C SER A 91 0.92 -13.02 -10.75
N GLY A 92 0.01 -13.55 -9.95
CA GLY A 92 0.27 -13.95 -8.56
C GLY A 92 0.30 -12.82 -7.52
N LYS A 93 0.17 -11.53 -7.93
CA LYS A 93 0.12 -10.38 -7.02
C LYS A 93 -1.17 -9.58 -7.19
N ARG A 94 -2.31 -10.26 -7.28
CA ARG A 94 -3.62 -9.65 -7.54
C ARG A 94 -4.52 -9.54 -6.32
N LYS A 95 -4.05 -9.97 -5.15
CA LYS A 95 -4.83 -9.89 -3.92
C LYS A 95 -4.80 -8.46 -3.38
N ILE A 96 -5.97 -7.93 -3.09
CA ILE A 96 -6.18 -6.57 -2.62
C ILE A 96 -6.65 -6.61 -1.17
N PHE A 97 -6.01 -5.83 -0.31
CA PHE A 97 -6.48 -5.56 1.04
C PHE A 97 -6.94 -4.11 1.13
N TYR A 98 -8.17 -3.91 1.55
CA TYR A 98 -8.72 -2.60 1.85
C TYR A 98 -8.96 -2.50 3.36
N PHE A 99 -8.21 -1.63 4.03
CA PHE A 99 -8.35 -1.38 5.46
C PHE A 99 -8.98 0.01 5.67
N ASP A 100 -10.17 0.04 6.28
CA ASP A 100 -10.86 1.28 6.63
C ASP A 100 -10.80 1.51 8.14
N THR A 101 -10.23 2.65 8.55
CA THR A 101 -10.05 3.01 9.96
C THR A 101 -11.02 4.09 10.45
N GLU A 102 -11.86 4.63 9.56
CA GLU A 102 -12.70 5.79 9.85
C GLU A 102 -14.19 5.49 9.81
N GLN A 103 -14.64 4.64 8.87
CA GLN A 103 -16.04 4.43 8.60
C GLN A 103 -16.67 3.33 9.47
N SER A 104 -17.98 3.46 9.76
CA SER A 104 -18.75 2.38 10.38
C SER A 104 -18.87 1.19 9.43
N ARG A 105 -19.17 0.00 9.97
CA ARG A 105 -19.34 -1.23 9.18
C ARG A 105 -20.36 -1.08 8.04
N TYR A 106 -21.45 -0.35 8.28
CA TYR A 106 -22.44 -0.05 7.25
C TYR A 106 -21.85 0.74 6.10
N HIS A 107 -21.09 1.80 6.37
CA HIS A 107 -20.46 2.61 5.34
C HIS A 107 -19.32 1.87 4.63
N CYS A 108 -18.54 1.05 5.34
CA CYS A 108 -17.55 0.16 4.75
C CYS A 108 -18.20 -0.78 3.72
N ARG A 109 -19.35 -1.39 4.06
CA ARG A 109 -20.11 -2.22 3.13
C ARG A 109 -20.53 -1.44 1.88
N ASN A 110 -21.04 -0.22 2.04
CA ASN A 110 -21.43 0.61 0.89
C ASN A 110 -20.24 0.97 -0.02
N VAL A 111 -19.06 1.17 0.56
CA VAL A 111 -17.82 1.37 -0.21
C VAL A 111 -17.44 0.10 -0.96
N HIS A 112 -17.51 -1.06 -0.31
CA HIS A 112 -17.22 -2.35 -0.93
C HIS A 112 -18.19 -2.65 -2.08
N GLU A 113 -19.51 -2.47 -1.88
CA GLU A 113 -20.50 -2.61 -2.95
C GLU A 113 -20.24 -1.66 -4.12
N ARG A 114 -19.81 -0.42 -3.85
CA ARG A 114 -19.43 0.53 -4.90
C ARG A 114 -18.24 0.03 -5.72
N ILE A 115 -17.21 -0.51 -5.07
CA ILE A 115 -16.05 -1.10 -5.75
C ILE A 115 -16.51 -2.22 -6.69
N LEU A 116 -17.34 -3.14 -6.21
CA LEU A 116 -17.87 -4.24 -7.03
C LEU A 116 -18.71 -3.73 -8.20
N LYS A 117 -19.61 -2.75 -7.97
CA LYS A 117 -20.41 -2.13 -9.04
C LYS A 117 -19.55 -1.47 -10.11
N LEU A 118 -18.53 -0.71 -9.71
CA LEU A 118 -17.58 -0.07 -10.64
C LEU A 118 -16.75 -1.11 -11.42
N ALA A 119 -16.47 -2.23 -10.80
CA ALA A 119 -15.78 -3.36 -11.43
C ALA A 119 -16.69 -4.21 -12.34
N GLY A 120 -18.00 -3.94 -12.38
CA GLY A 120 -18.97 -4.78 -13.12
C GLY A 120 -19.19 -6.15 -12.50
N LEU A 121 -18.93 -6.30 -11.20
CA LEU A 121 -19.04 -7.56 -10.46
C LEU A 121 -20.34 -7.63 -9.63
N PRO A 122 -20.86 -8.84 -9.36
CA PRO A 122 -21.99 -9.03 -8.47
C PRO A 122 -21.73 -8.46 -7.06
N THR A 123 -22.75 -7.86 -6.45
CA THR A 123 -22.64 -7.28 -5.10
C THR A 123 -23.22 -8.19 -4.01
N ASN A 124 -23.70 -9.35 -4.38
CA ASN A 124 -24.28 -10.36 -3.49
C ASN A 124 -23.39 -11.60 -3.32
N THR A 125 -22.18 -11.58 -3.85
CA THR A 125 -21.22 -12.68 -3.77
C THR A 125 -19.84 -12.09 -3.44
N ASP A 126 -19.17 -12.68 -2.46
CA ASP A 126 -17.80 -12.32 -2.12
C ASP A 126 -16.82 -12.74 -3.22
N THR A 127 -15.79 -11.94 -3.42
CA THR A 127 -14.72 -12.22 -4.38
C THR A 127 -13.42 -12.52 -3.65
N GLU A 128 -12.68 -13.54 -4.11
CA GLU A 128 -11.43 -13.97 -3.47
C GLU A 128 -10.30 -12.93 -3.55
N ASN A 129 -10.36 -12.06 -4.56
CA ASN A 129 -9.27 -11.11 -4.85
C ASN A 129 -9.30 -9.84 -4.00
N ILE A 130 -10.35 -9.59 -3.22
CA ILE A 130 -10.42 -8.45 -2.31
C ILE A 130 -10.79 -8.88 -0.90
N THR A 131 -10.03 -8.41 0.09
CA THR A 131 -10.35 -8.53 1.50
C THR A 131 -10.60 -7.15 2.06
N PHE A 132 -11.84 -6.86 2.45
CA PHE A 132 -12.26 -5.56 2.99
C PHE A 132 -12.41 -5.66 4.52
N VAL A 133 -11.66 -4.82 5.26
CA VAL A 133 -11.57 -4.89 6.73
C VAL A 133 -11.88 -3.52 7.34
N GLY A 134 -12.93 -3.44 8.16
CA GLY A 134 -13.28 -2.25 8.95
C GLY A 134 -12.59 -2.29 10.31
N LEU A 135 -11.76 -1.30 10.60
CA LEU A 135 -10.91 -1.24 11.81
C LEU A 135 -11.29 -0.10 12.76
N ARG A 136 -12.36 0.65 12.49
CA ARG A 136 -12.74 1.84 13.27
C ARG A 136 -12.85 1.58 14.77
N GLU A 137 -13.38 0.43 15.17
CA GLU A 137 -13.71 0.11 16.56
C GLU A 137 -12.48 -0.27 17.41
N TYR A 138 -11.30 -0.41 16.78
CA TYR A 138 -10.08 -0.87 17.44
C TYR A 138 -9.10 0.27 17.71
N THR A 139 -8.28 0.12 18.75
CA THR A 139 -7.20 1.07 19.07
C THR A 139 -6.12 1.09 17.98
N PRO A 140 -5.37 2.20 17.82
CA PRO A 140 -4.31 2.28 16.80
C PRO A 140 -3.31 1.13 16.86
N SER A 141 -2.86 0.74 18.05
CA SER A 141 -1.91 -0.38 18.21
C SER A 141 -2.49 -1.69 17.72
N LEU A 142 -3.75 -1.97 18.07
CA LEU A 142 -4.42 -3.21 17.64
C LEU A 142 -4.70 -3.21 16.13
N ARG A 143 -5.00 -2.04 15.52
CA ARG A 143 -5.15 -1.92 14.07
C ARG A 143 -3.88 -2.34 13.34
N ILE A 144 -2.71 -1.86 13.79
CA ILE A 144 -1.41 -2.21 13.21
C ILE A 144 -1.19 -3.73 13.29
N SER A 145 -1.42 -4.33 14.47
CA SER A 145 -1.25 -5.77 14.66
C SER A 145 -2.19 -6.60 13.78
N LEU A 146 -3.46 -6.18 13.63
CA LEU A 146 -4.44 -6.85 12.77
C LEU A 146 -4.08 -6.75 11.29
N ILE A 147 -3.57 -5.60 10.84
CA ILE A 147 -3.09 -5.41 9.46
C ILE A 147 -1.90 -6.35 9.20
N ASP A 148 -0.89 -6.33 10.07
CA ASP A 148 0.29 -7.19 9.94
C ASP A 148 -0.10 -8.67 9.90
N TYR A 149 -0.97 -9.11 10.83
CA TYR A 149 -1.48 -10.48 10.86
C TYR A 149 -2.19 -10.88 9.55
N ALA A 150 -3.10 -10.02 9.05
CA ALA A 150 -3.84 -10.29 7.83
C ALA A 150 -2.92 -10.44 6.61
N LEU A 151 -1.92 -9.57 6.50
CA LEU A 151 -0.95 -9.58 5.41
C LEU A 151 -0.05 -10.83 5.47
N ARG A 152 0.50 -11.17 6.64
CA ARG A 152 1.33 -12.37 6.83
C ARG A 152 0.57 -13.65 6.51
N LYS A 153 -0.63 -13.79 7.04
CA LYS A 153 -1.47 -14.97 6.76
C LYS A 153 -1.77 -15.14 5.27
N SER A 154 -1.99 -14.03 4.56
CA SER A 154 -2.23 -14.06 3.12
C SER A 154 -0.98 -14.42 2.30
N ALA A 155 0.20 -14.08 2.81
CA ALA A 155 1.48 -14.40 2.17
C ALA A 155 1.97 -15.84 2.46
N GLY A 156 1.21 -16.63 3.23
CA GLY A 156 1.60 -17.99 3.62
C GLY A 156 2.64 -18.06 4.74
N TYR A 157 2.91 -16.94 5.42
CA TYR A 157 3.71 -16.90 6.64
C TYR A 157 2.77 -17.11 7.85
N GLY A 158 2.50 -18.32 8.19
CA GLY A 158 1.71 -18.73 9.34
C GLY A 158 2.51 -19.58 10.30
#